data_16b68abf7d1f41c6bd884606382fb6ea
#
_entry.id   16b68abf7d1f41c6bd884606382fb6ea
#
_cell.length_a   1.000
_cell.length_b   1.000
_cell.length_c   1.000
_cell.angle_alpha   90.00
_cell.angle_beta   90.00
_cell.angle_gamma   90.00
#
_symmetry.space_group_name_H-M   'P 1'
#
loop_
_entity.id
_entity.type
_entity.pdbx_description
1 polymer ?
#
loop_
_entity_poly.entity_id
_entity_poly.type
_entity_poly.pdbx_seq_one_letter_code
_entity_poly.pdbx_strand_id
1 'polypeptide(L)'
;MTMHKDYPYQSVLAPFIRDFIAEKRLLGFSYDGKSYQLYRFDQYWVDNGYNDMHLTTERLEKWICALPGESKSSQSGRISAVKSLAVYLNTQGIACDVPLVNVGREHPKIHILDDTERKSFFDAVDSYTPDSKNPEDCRMADEYPVMFRLFYCCGMRNDEVCSLKTTDVDFEKGIITIYNGKGHKDRLIYLSEDMRQLLTSYHAWIKNRIGYEPYWLFPGRKLDKHIPKTSIDKKFREFWNKTPSSKHCDKAPTPHSLRHGFVVDRINSWILMGIDINVMFIYLSKYLGHKDPNESYYYYHLAKDAFRIIRQKDTISEEVLPEVRRR
;
A
#
# COMPACT_ATOMS: atom_id res chain seq x y z
N MET A 1 21.75 -7.23 -1.29
CA MET A 1 21.95 -6.22 -0.22
C MET A 1 21.08 -5.01 -0.55
N THR A 2 20.05 -4.74 0.23
CA THR A 2 19.18 -3.57 0.04
C THR A 2 20.01 -2.33 0.38
N MET A 3 20.28 -1.47 -0.60
CA MET A 3 20.94 -0.18 -0.34
C MET A 3 19.96 0.72 0.42
N HIS A 4 20.20 0.88 1.73
CA HIS A 4 19.46 1.84 2.54
C HIS A 4 19.86 3.27 2.19
N LYS A 5 18.89 4.21 2.24
CA LYS A 5 19.21 5.62 2.10
C LYS A 5 19.87 6.14 3.37
N ASP A 6 21.06 6.69 3.25
CA ASP A 6 21.70 7.45 4.31
C ASP A 6 21.51 8.95 4.07
N TYR A 7 21.28 9.68 5.18
CA TYR A 7 21.07 11.12 5.16
C TYR A 7 22.21 11.84 5.91
N PRO A 8 22.60 13.03 5.49
CA PRO A 8 23.69 13.81 6.13
C PRO A 8 23.17 14.50 7.40
N TYR A 9 23.09 13.77 8.52
CA TYR A 9 22.75 14.30 9.83
C TYR A 9 23.88 15.19 10.35
N GLN A 10 23.55 16.38 10.89
CA GLN A 10 24.52 17.42 11.25
C GLN A 10 24.38 17.94 12.68
N SER A 11 23.21 17.77 13.33
CA SER A 11 22.99 18.25 14.69
C SER A 11 23.81 17.46 15.72
N VAL A 12 23.78 17.93 16.97
CA VAL A 12 24.34 17.21 18.13
C VAL A 12 23.67 15.83 18.35
N LEU A 13 22.48 15.62 17.79
CA LEU A 13 21.75 14.34 17.82
C LEU A 13 22.25 13.35 16.76
N ALA A 14 23.03 13.78 15.78
CA ALA A 14 23.45 13.00 14.62
C ALA A 14 24.06 11.62 14.96
N PRO A 15 24.98 11.49 15.94
CA PRO A 15 25.53 10.19 16.34
C PRO A 15 24.42 9.24 16.81
N PHE A 16 23.57 9.71 17.71
CA PHE A 16 22.48 8.92 18.29
C PHE A 16 21.41 8.52 17.26
N ILE A 17 21.12 9.41 16.30
CA ILE A 17 20.19 9.10 15.18
C ILE A 17 20.75 7.96 14.32
N ARG A 18 22.06 8.00 14.00
CA ARG A 18 22.73 6.95 13.22
C ARG A 18 22.71 5.61 13.96
N ASP A 19 23.08 5.60 15.24
CA ASP A 19 23.09 4.39 16.07
C ASP A 19 21.70 3.81 16.23
N PHE A 20 20.70 4.65 16.49
CA PHE A 20 19.30 4.24 16.57
C PHE A 20 18.80 3.60 15.25
N ILE A 21 19.10 4.21 14.11
CA ILE A 21 18.72 3.65 12.81
C ILE A 21 19.45 2.32 12.55
N ALA A 22 20.74 2.25 12.89
CA ALA A 22 21.52 1.02 12.77
C ALA A 22 20.92 -0.11 13.63
N GLU A 23 20.54 0.17 14.88
CA GLU A 23 19.83 -0.79 15.75
C GLU A 23 18.54 -1.29 15.10
N LYS A 24 17.69 -0.38 14.58
CA LYS A 24 16.43 -0.77 13.93
C LYS A 24 16.65 -1.62 12.68
N ARG A 25 17.71 -1.33 11.93
CA ARG A 25 18.07 -2.13 10.73
C ARG A 25 18.60 -3.52 11.13
N LEU A 26 19.39 -3.64 12.20
CA LEU A 26 19.80 -4.93 12.74
C LEU A 26 18.61 -5.80 13.19
N LEU A 27 17.55 -5.17 13.69
CA LEU A 27 16.29 -5.83 14.04
C LEU A 27 15.42 -6.19 12.82
N GLY A 28 15.91 -5.99 11.58
CA GLY A 28 15.24 -6.36 10.34
C GLY A 28 14.28 -5.32 9.78
N PHE A 29 14.21 -4.10 10.35
CA PHE A 29 13.39 -3.02 9.77
C PHE A 29 14.20 -2.24 8.73
N SER A 30 13.60 -1.94 7.56
CA SER A 30 14.24 -1.06 6.56
C SER A 30 14.49 0.34 7.11
N TYR A 31 13.53 0.84 7.86
CA TYR A 31 13.53 2.16 8.54
C TYR A 31 13.71 3.38 7.62
N ASP A 32 13.68 3.23 6.30
CA ASP A 32 14.02 4.29 5.34
C ASP A 32 13.06 5.49 5.41
N GLY A 33 11.77 5.26 5.54
CA GLY A 33 10.77 6.34 5.69
C GLY A 33 10.96 7.13 7.00
N LYS A 34 11.25 6.44 8.10
CA LYS A 34 11.51 7.09 9.39
C LYS A 34 12.88 7.77 9.43
N SER A 35 13.90 7.22 8.76
CA SER A 35 15.20 7.86 8.60
C SER A 35 15.07 9.23 7.92
N TYR A 36 14.20 9.36 6.90
CA TYR A 36 13.91 10.66 6.29
C TYR A 36 13.23 11.63 7.26
N GLN A 37 12.30 11.16 8.08
CA GLN A 37 11.65 12.03 9.09
C GLN A 37 12.65 12.47 10.18
N LEU A 38 13.55 11.58 10.58
CA LEU A 38 14.63 11.92 11.52
C LEU A 38 15.63 12.89 10.90
N TYR A 39 15.92 12.79 9.61
CA TYR A 39 16.73 13.77 8.91
C TYR A 39 16.09 15.17 8.92
N ARG A 40 14.79 15.25 8.65
CA ARG A 40 14.06 16.52 8.76
C ARG A 40 14.07 17.07 10.18
N PHE A 41 14.02 16.21 11.19
CA PHE A 41 14.11 16.60 12.60
C PHE A 41 15.52 17.08 12.96
N ASP A 42 16.56 16.44 12.45
CA ASP A 42 17.95 16.86 12.59
C ASP A 42 18.17 18.27 12.02
N GLN A 43 17.63 18.57 10.83
CA GLN A 43 17.65 19.92 10.25
C GLN A 43 16.90 20.92 11.14
N TYR A 44 15.70 20.55 11.60
CA TYR A 44 14.94 21.38 12.54
C TYR A 44 15.75 21.73 13.80
N TRP A 45 16.52 20.77 14.31
CA TRP A 45 17.39 20.97 15.48
C TRP A 45 18.50 21.98 15.20
N VAL A 46 19.14 21.88 14.05
CA VAL A 46 20.16 22.83 13.57
C VAL A 46 19.56 24.22 13.34
N ASP A 47 18.43 24.31 12.62
CA ASP A 47 17.80 25.58 12.25
C ASP A 47 17.34 26.40 13.45
N ASN A 48 17.00 25.74 14.57
CA ASN A 48 16.66 26.41 15.83
C ASN A 48 17.86 26.66 16.76
N GLY A 49 19.08 26.32 16.36
CA GLY A 49 20.29 26.56 17.13
C GLY A 49 20.40 25.74 18.41
N TYR A 50 19.76 24.58 18.49
CA TYR A 50 19.82 23.72 19.67
C TYR A 50 21.17 22.97 19.70
N ASN A 51 21.99 23.25 20.73
CA ASN A 51 23.35 22.72 20.88
C ASN A 51 23.47 21.62 21.93
N ASP A 52 22.39 21.16 22.50
CA ASP A 52 22.32 20.03 23.43
C ASP A 52 21.38 18.93 22.95
N MET A 53 21.31 17.81 23.65
CA MET A 53 20.56 16.61 23.25
C MET A 53 19.20 16.46 23.96
N HIS A 54 18.79 17.45 24.76
CA HIS A 54 17.57 17.36 25.56
C HIS A 54 16.33 17.77 24.72
N LEU A 55 15.51 16.79 24.38
CA LEU A 55 14.22 17.01 23.73
C LEU A 55 13.21 17.43 24.80
N THR A 56 13.02 18.72 24.97
CA THR A 56 12.00 19.25 25.89
C THR A 56 10.68 19.46 25.19
N THR A 57 9.57 19.39 25.92
CA THR A 57 8.21 19.64 25.39
C THR A 57 8.15 20.97 24.64
N GLU A 58 8.74 22.05 25.19
CA GLU A 58 8.78 23.37 24.59
C GLU A 58 9.46 23.35 23.19
N ARG A 59 10.60 22.67 23.07
CA ARG A 59 11.34 22.53 21.80
C ARG A 59 10.58 21.67 20.78
N LEU A 60 9.80 20.71 21.27
CA LEU A 60 9.04 19.81 20.41
C LEU A 60 7.70 20.42 19.94
N GLU A 61 7.16 21.43 20.61
CA GLU A 61 5.86 22.02 20.28
C GLU A 61 5.74 22.44 18.83
N LYS A 62 6.73 23.20 18.29
CA LYS A 62 6.73 23.60 16.88
C LYS A 62 6.84 22.41 15.92
N TRP A 63 7.59 21.38 16.31
CA TRP A 63 7.71 20.16 15.50
C TRP A 63 6.41 19.37 15.48
N ILE A 64 5.65 19.36 16.57
CA ILE A 64 4.40 18.61 16.71
C ILE A 64 3.27 19.28 15.92
N CYS A 65 3.26 20.60 15.82
CA CYS A 65 2.24 21.36 15.10
C CYS A 65 2.12 20.90 13.64
N ALA A 66 0.88 20.88 13.12
CA ALA A 66 0.63 20.55 11.72
C ALA A 66 1.30 21.55 10.80
N LEU A 67 1.94 21.07 9.73
CA LEU A 67 2.49 21.91 8.68
C LEU A 67 1.40 22.26 7.64
N PRO A 68 1.49 23.41 6.97
CA PRO A 68 0.55 23.76 5.92
C PRO A 68 0.43 22.66 4.86
N GLY A 69 -0.80 22.16 4.62
CA GLY A 69 -1.08 21.08 3.67
C GLY A 69 -0.65 19.68 4.12
N GLU A 70 -0.18 19.51 5.37
CA GLU A 70 0.21 18.21 5.88
C GLU A 70 -1.03 17.38 6.28
N SER A 71 -1.11 16.13 5.78
CA SER A 71 -2.15 15.20 6.24
C SER A 71 -1.88 14.74 7.68
N LYS A 72 -2.94 14.39 8.42
CA LYS A 72 -2.81 13.82 9.77
C LYS A 72 -1.94 12.58 9.81
N SER A 73 -1.99 11.76 8.76
CA SER A 73 -1.14 10.55 8.64
C SER A 73 0.34 10.91 8.53
N SER A 74 0.68 11.94 7.74
CA SER A 74 2.06 12.44 7.60
C SER A 74 2.56 13.06 8.91
N GLN A 75 1.74 13.87 9.56
CA GLN A 75 2.03 14.47 10.87
C GLN A 75 2.26 13.38 11.93
N SER A 76 1.38 12.38 12.02
CA SER A 76 1.52 11.25 12.94
C SER A 76 2.79 10.45 12.68
N GLY A 77 3.15 10.22 11.41
CA GLY A 77 4.38 9.55 11.01
C GLY A 77 5.64 10.32 11.46
N ARG A 78 5.63 11.65 11.28
CA ARG A 78 6.71 12.57 11.68
C ARG A 78 6.89 12.60 13.20
N ILE A 79 5.80 12.71 13.95
CA ILE A 79 5.83 12.68 15.42
C ILE A 79 6.29 11.30 15.92
N SER A 80 5.80 10.21 15.32
CA SER A 80 6.17 8.85 15.71
C SER A 80 7.66 8.54 15.53
N ALA A 81 8.33 9.15 14.55
CA ALA A 81 9.77 8.99 14.37
C ALA A 81 10.54 9.61 15.54
N VAL A 82 10.18 10.85 15.91
CA VAL A 82 10.81 11.58 17.03
C VAL A 82 10.45 10.94 18.38
N LYS A 83 9.20 10.49 18.56
CA LYS A 83 8.81 9.73 19.74
C LYS A 83 9.69 8.50 19.94
N SER A 84 9.98 7.75 18.88
CA SER A 84 10.83 6.57 18.97
C SER A 84 12.30 6.94 19.28
N LEU A 85 12.79 8.07 18.75
CA LEU A 85 14.12 8.59 19.07
C LEU A 85 14.21 9.05 20.52
N ALA A 86 13.22 9.80 21.03
CA ALA A 86 13.18 10.25 22.43
C ALA A 86 13.24 9.08 23.42
N VAL A 87 12.47 8.01 23.14
CA VAL A 87 12.52 6.77 23.94
C VAL A 87 13.93 6.16 23.90
N TYR A 88 14.55 6.11 22.72
CA TYR A 88 15.93 5.59 22.59
C TYR A 88 16.93 6.45 23.38
N LEU A 89 16.88 7.78 23.26
CA LEU A 89 17.77 8.69 24.00
C LEU A 89 17.63 8.50 25.52
N ASN A 90 16.41 8.32 26.01
CA ASN A 90 16.18 8.01 27.42
C ASN A 90 16.85 6.69 27.84
N THR A 91 16.91 5.67 26.98
CA THR A 91 17.65 4.44 27.29
C THR A 91 19.17 4.64 27.31
N GLN A 92 19.66 5.68 26.65
CA GLN A 92 21.08 6.08 26.66
C GLN A 92 21.42 7.03 27.82
N GLY A 93 20.49 7.28 28.75
CA GLY A 93 20.68 8.15 29.90
C GLY A 93 20.52 9.65 29.60
N ILE A 94 20.05 10.02 28.41
CA ILE A 94 19.77 11.41 28.02
C ILE A 94 18.30 11.70 28.30
N ALA A 95 18.04 12.58 29.28
CA ALA A 95 16.66 12.93 29.66
C ALA A 95 15.96 13.67 28.52
N CYS A 96 14.89 13.08 27.97
CA CYS A 96 14.09 13.62 26.87
C CYS A 96 12.61 13.46 27.16
N ASP A 97 11.83 14.48 26.86
CA ASP A 97 10.36 14.38 26.84
C ASP A 97 9.90 13.53 25.65
N VAL A 98 8.92 12.68 25.90
CA VAL A 98 8.34 11.82 24.86
C VAL A 98 7.02 12.43 24.38
N PRO A 99 6.91 12.81 23.09
CA PRO A 99 5.67 13.40 22.59
C PRO A 99 4.47 12.45 22.75
N LEU A 100 3.46 12.87 23.53
CA LEU A 100 2.23 12.12 23.80
C LEU A 100 1.03 12.65 23.00
N VAL A 101 1.26 13.19 21.82
CA VAL A 101 0.22 13.81 21.00
C VAL A 101 -0.52 12.76 20.18
N ASN A 102 -1.84 12.75 20.31
CA ASN A 102 -2.74 11.98 19.44
C ASN A 102 -3.29 12.89 18.34
N VAL A 103 -2.76 12.80 17.14
CA VAL A 103 -3.19 13.60 15.98
C VAL A 103 -4.56 13.15 15.45
N GLY A 104 -5.06 12.01 15.92
CA GLY A 104 -6.24 11.36 15.33
C GLY A 104 -5.93 10.67 14.02
N ARG A 105 -6.93 9.98 13.47
CA ARG A 105 -6.83 9.30 12.17
C ARG A 105 -7.76 9.99 11.17
N GLU A 106 -7.24 10.29 10.02
CA GLU A 106 -8.07 10.53 8.85
C GLU A 106 -8.38 9.20 8.21
N HIS A 107 -9.65 8.97 7.91
CA HIS A 107 -10.08 7.89 7.05
C HIS A 107 -10.24 8.46 5.64
N PRO A 108 -9.21 8.39 4.78
CA PRO A 108 -9.33 8.91 3.43
C PRO A 108 -10.44 8.16 2.72
N LYS A 109 -11.32 8.89 2.03
CA LYS A 109 -12.29 8.27 1.12
C LYS A 109 -11.51 7.44 0.10
N ILE A 110 -11.76 6.13 0.10
CA ILE A 110 -11.18 5.21 -0.88
C ILE A 110 -12.08 5.26 -2.11
N HIS A 111 -11.50 5.54 -3.27
CA HIS A 111 -12.19 5.39 -4.54
C HIS A 111 -12.06 3.92 -4.98
N ILE A 112 -13.19 3.22 -5.03
CA ILE A 112 -13.30 1.87 -5.60
C ILE A 112 -13.85 2.03 -7.00
N LEU A 113 -13.15 1.51 -7.99
CA LEU A 113 -13.57 1.59 -9.38
C LEU A 113 -14.88 0.79 -9.55
N ASP A 114 -15.90 1.42 -10.07
CA ASP A 114 -17.10 0.72 -10.51
C ASP A 114 -16.84 -0.09 -11.80
N ASP A 115 -17.84 -0.83 -12.27
CA ASP A 115 -17.68 -1.71 -13.43
C ASP A 115 -17.31 -0.95 -14.71
N THR A 116 -17.88 0.24 -14.89
CA THR A 116 -17.61 1.10 -16.06
C THR A 116 -16.21 1.68 -16.01
N GLU A 117 -15.82 2.19 -14.85
CA GLU A 117 -14.49 2.72 -14.59
C GLU A 117 -13.41 1.65 -14.76
N ARG A 118 -13.68 0.46 -14.19
CA ARG A 118 -12.77 -0.69 -14.28
C ARG A 118 -12.59 -1.15 -15.72
N LYS A 119 -13.69 -1.28 -16.47
CA LYS A 119 -13.62 -1.63 -17.89
C LYS A 119 -12.81 -0.59 -18.66
N SER A 120 -13.13 0.68 -18.53
CA SER A 120 -12.43 1.77 -19.23
C SER A 120 -10.94 1.82 -18.85
N PHE A 121 -10.60 1.54 -17.59
CA PHE A 121 -9.21 1.46 -17.14
C PHE A 121 -8.46 0.32 -17.82
N PHE A 122 -9.02 -0.90 -17.81
CA PHE A 122 -8.36 -2.03 -18.45
C PHE A 122 -8.32 -1.90 -19.98
N ASP A 123 -9.32 -1.30 -20.61
CA ASP A 123 -9.29 -0.96 -22.05
C ASP A 123 -8.12 0.00 -22.35
N ALA A 124 -7.89 1.00 -21.49
CA ALA A 124 -6.76 1.91 -21.63
C ALA A 124 -5.40 1.25 -21.39
N VAL A 125 -5.33 0.25 -20.50
CA VAL A 125 -4.13 -0.53 -20.25
C VAL A 125 -3.82 -1.45 -21.44
N ASP A 126 -4.82 -2.18 -21.93
CA ASP A 126 -4.66 -3.19 -22.97
C ASP A 126 -4.38 -2.56 -24.36
N SER A 127 -4.91 -1.36 -24.61
CA SER A 127 -4.66 -0.61 -25.85
C SER A 127 -3.39 0.23 -25.83
N TYR A 128 -2.63 0.18 -24.74
CA TYR A 128 -1.46 1.05 -24.59
C TYR A 128 -0.33 0.66 -25.53
N THR A 129 0.08 1.64 -26.33
CA THR A 129 1.30 1.57 -27.16
C THR A 129 2.22 2.70 -26.73
N PRO A 130 3.49 2.43 -26.40
CA PRO A 130 4.42 3.50 -26.02
C PRO A 130 4.80 4.36 -27.22
N ASP A 131 4.94 5.66 -26.99
CA ASP A 131 5.43 6.60 -28.03
C ASP A 131 6.91 6.33 -28.38
N SER A 132 7.64 5.77 -27.46
CA SER A 132 9.05 5.40 -27.59
C SER A 132 9.19 4.11 -28.39
N LYS A 133 10.12 4.11 -29.36
CA LYS A 133 10.54 2.89 -30.07
C LYS A 133 11.62 2.10 -29.31
N ASN A 134 11.97 2.51 -28.10
CA ASN A 134 12.94 1.82 -27.28
C ASN A 134 12.43 0.41 -26.91
N PRO A 135 13.21 -0.66 -27.13
CA PRO A 135 12.80 -2.04 -26.88
C PRO A 135 12.35 -2.30 -25.42
N GLU A 136 12.95 -1.62 -24.45
CA GLU A 136 12.57 -1.75 -23.04
C GLU A 136 11.21 -1.12 -22.76
N ASP A 137 10.88 0.01 -23.37
CA ASP A 137 9.57 0.67 -23.21
C ASP A 137 8.47 -0.17 -23.85
N CYS A 138 8.74 -0.77 -25.02
CA CYS A 138 7.82 -1.70 -25.67
C CYS A 138 7.60 -2.95 -24.81
N ARG A 139 8.67 -3.53 -24.26
CA ARG A 139 8.59 -4.69 -23.37
C ARG A 139 7.77 -4.38 -22.13
N MET A 140 8.03 -3.26 -21.47
CA MET A 140 7.29 -2.85 -20.27
C MET A 140 5.81 -2.56 -20.56
N ALA A 141 5.47 -2.12 -21.79
CA ALA A 141 4.08 -1.93 -22.18
C ALA A 141 3.29 -3.25 -22.15
N ASP A 142 3.92 -4.34 -22.60
CA ASP A 142 3.32 -5.69 -22.59
C ASP A 142 3.22 -6.28 -21.17
N GLU A 143 3.98 -5.77 -20.20
CA GLU A 143 3.93 -6.19 -18.79
C GLU A 143 2.76 -5.58 -18.02
N TYR A 144 2.36 -4.35 -18.33
CA TYR A 144 1.33 -3.62 -17.57
C TYR A 144 -0.02 -4.34 -17.52
N PRO A 145 -0.55 -4.94 -18.61
CA PRO A 145 -1.81 -5.68 -18.57
C PRO A 145 -1.81 -6.82 -17.54
N VAL A 146 -0.69 -7.51 -17.40
CA VAL A 146 -0.52 -8.61 -16.44
C VAL A 146 -0.38 -8.08 -15.02
N MET A 147 0.47 -7.05 -14.83
CA MET A 147 0.69 -6.45 -13.51
C MET A 147 -0.60 -5.89 -12.90
N PHE A 148 -1.39 -5.12 -13.68
CA PHE A 148 -2.62 -4.52 -13.16
C PHE A 148 -3.71 -5.57 -12.88
N ARG A 149 -3.71 -6.69 -13.62
CA ARG A 149 -4.59 -7.82 -13.31
C ARG A 149 -4.19 -8.54 -12.02
N LEU A 150 -2.91 -8.65 -11.69
CA LEU A 150 -2.47 -9.17 -10.38
C LEU A 150 -2.96 -8.31 -9.21
N PHE A 151 -2.98 -6.98 -9.36
CA PHE A 151 -3.58 -6.12 -8.33
C PHE A 151 -5.07 -6.37 -8.15
N TYR A 152 -5.81 -6.48 -9.26
CA TYR A 152 -7.25 -6.60 -9.22
C TYR A 152 -7.73 -8.04 -8.97
N CYS A 153 -7.18 -9.03 -9.68
CA CYS A 153 -7.66 -10.42 -9.58
C CYS A 153 -7.12 -11.16 -8.36
N CYS A 154 -5.95 -10.75 -7.87
CA CYS A 154 -5.25 -11.41 -6.75
C CYS A 154 -5.12 -10.53 -5.50
N GLY A 155 -5.53 -9.27 -5.57
CA GLY A 155 -5.47 -8.35 -4.45
C GLY A 155 -4.05 -8.12 -3.91
N MET A 156 -3.02 -8.23 -4.73
CA MET A 156 -1.62 -8.05 -4.32
C MET A 156 -1.29 -6.60 -4.02
N ARG A 157 -0.29 -6.36 -3.17
CA ARG A 157 0.25 -5.01 -2.92
C ARG A 157 1.18 -4.58 -4.05
N ASN A 158 1.32 -3.26 -4.25
CA ASN A 158 2.18 -2.72 -5.31
C ASN A 158 3.64 -3.22 -5.18
N ASP A 159 4.20 -3.17 -3.97
CA ASP A 159 5.56 -3.66 -3.72
C ASP A 159 5.69 -5.16 -4.05
N GLU A 160 4.68 -5.96 -3.76
CA GLU A 160 4.68 -7.41 -3.97
C GLU A 160 4.66 -7.77 -5.46
N VAL A 161 3.82 -7.08 -6.26
CA VAL A 161 3.81 -7.30 -7.71
C VAL A 161 5.11 -6.83 -8.34
N CYS A 162 5.59 -5.63 -7.96
CA CYS A 162 6.83 -5.09 -8.53
C CYS A 162 8.05 -5.97 -8.25
N SER A 163 8.14 -6.54 -7.03
CA SER A 163 9.29 -7.33 -6.58
C SER A 163 9.09 -8.84 -6.66
N LEU A 164 8.09 -9.29 -7.43
CA LEU A 164 7.80 -10.71 -7.61
C LEU A 164 8.93 -11.37 -8.41
N LYS A 165 9.49 -12.44 -7.87
CA LYS A 165 10.49 -13.24 -8.55
C LYS A 165 9.83 -14.36 -9.34
N THR A 166 10.44 -14.79 -10.41
CA THR A 166 9.94 -15.94 -11.19
C THR A 166 9.85 -17.21 -10.33
N THR A 167 10.82 -17.40 -9.42
CA THR A 167 10.84 -18.54 -8.49
C THR A 167 9.75 -18.51 -7.42
N ASP A 168 9.09 -17.37 -7.22
CA ASP A 168 8.00 -17.26 -6.26
C ASP A 168 6.65 -17.76 -6.82
N VAL A 169 6.62 -18.12 -8.11
CA VAL A 169 5.42 -18.55 -8.84
C VAL A 169 5.52 -20.04 -9.23
N ASP A 170 4.57 -20.83 -8.73
CA ASP A 170 4.31 -22.18 -9.22
C ASP A 170 3.25 -22.10 -10.32
N PHE A 171 3.70 -22.09 -11.58
CA PHE A 171 2.82 -21.94 -12.75
C PHE A 171 1.96 -23.19 -13.00
N GLU A 172 2.38 -24.37 -12.53
CA GLU A 172 1.60 -25.60 -12.66
C GLU A 172 0.42 -25.61 -11.68
N LYS A 173 0.70 -25.30 -10.41
CA LYS A 173 -0.34 -25.27 -9.37
C LYS A 173 -1.12 -23.95 -9.31
N GLY A 174 -0.67 -22.92 -10.02
CA GLY A 174 -1.29 -21.60 -9.95
C GLY A 174 -1.16 -20.95 -8.58
N ILE A 175 0.02 -21.02 -7.97
CA ILE A 175 0.26 -20.49 -6.63
C ILE A 175 1.41 -19.47 -6.68
N ILE A 176 1.19 -18.31 -6.05
CA ILE A 176 2.26 -17.33 -5.79
C ILE A 176 2.57 -17.34 -4.30
N THR A 177 3.85 -17.48 -3.94
CA THR A 177 4.33 -17.37 -2.57
C THR A 177 4.87 -15.97 -2.34
N ILE A 178 4.26 -15.23 -1.41
CA ILE A 178 4.77 -13.92 -0.98
C ILE A 178 5.62 -14.14 0.26
N TYR A 179 6.92 -13.92 0.13
CA TYR A 179 7.87 -13.99 1.22
C TYR A 179 8.02 -12.62 1.90
N ASN A 180 8.21 -12.62 3.22
CA ASN A 180 8.44 -11.41 4.02
C ASN A 180 7.43 -10.27 3.75
N GLY A 181 6.16 -10.62 3.58
CA GLY A 181 5.09 -9.63 3.44
C GLY A 181 5.04 -8.65 4.61
N LYS A 182 4.11 -7.68 4.59
CA LYS A 182 3.96 -6.68 5.67
C LYS A 182 3.88 -7.37 7.04
N GLY A 183 4.92 -7.21 7.87
CA GLY A 183 5.04 -7.82 9.19
C GLY A 183 5.78 -9.17 9.21
N HIS A 184 6.63 -9.42 8.21
CA HIS A 184 7.49 -10.63 8.11
C HIS A 184 6.70 -11.95 8.09
N LYS A 185 5.51 -11.95 7.48
CA LYS A 185 4.68 -13.14 7.33
C LYS A 185 4.64 -13.56 5.87
N ASP A 186 4.89 -14.84 5.64
CA ASP A 186 4.70 -15.46 4.34
C ASP A 186 3.22 -15.78 4.13
N ARG A 187 2.77 -15.76 2.87
CA ARG A 187 1.43 -16.17 2.50
C ARG A 187 1.37 -16.67 1.07
N LEU A 188 0.38 -17.50 0.81
CA LEU A 188 0.08 -18.03 -0.50
C LEU A 188 -1.06 -17.22 -1.15
N ILE A 189 -0.94 -17.02 -2.45
CA ILE A 189 -1.98 -16.44 -3.30
C ILE A 189 -2.32 -17.50 -4.36
N TYR A 190 -3.60 -17.85 -4.46
CA TYR A 190 -4.11 -18.79 -5.46
C TYR A 190 -4.62 -18.02 -6.67
N LEU A 191 -4.18 -18.42 -7.85
CA LEU A 191 -4.61 -17.86 -9.12
C LEU A 191 -5.89 -18.58 -9.60
N SER A 192 -6.84 -17.81 -10.16
CA SER A 192 -7.88 -18.40 -11.00
C SER A 192 -7.25 -19.02 -12.25
N GLU A 193 -7.94 -19.94 -12.89
CA GLU A 193 -7.41 -20.59 -14.08
C GLU A 193 -7.05 -19.60 -15.19
N ASP A 194 -7.91 -18.60 -15.43
CA ASP A 194 -7.64 -17.55 -16.42
C ASP A 194 -6.38 -16.75 -16.07
N MET A 195 -6.19 -16.42 -14.78
CA MET A 195 -5.02 -15.68 -14.32
C MET A 195 -3.75 -16.54 -14.38
N ARG A 196 -3.85 -17.84 -14.09
CA ARG A 196 -2.77 -18.80 -14.23
C ARG A 196 -2.29 -18.90 -15.69
N GLN A 197 -3.23 -19.04 -16.62
CA GLN A 197 -2.96 -19.13 -18.06
C GLN A 197 -2.31 -17.82 -18.56
N LEU A 198 -2.85 -16.65 -18.17
CA LEU A 198 -2.29 -15.36 -18.53
C LEU A 198 -0.85 -15.23 -18.02
N LEU A 199 -0.59 -15.59 -16.77
CA LEU A 199 0.73 -15.46 -16.17
C LEU A 199 1.73 -16.45 -16.76
N THR A 200 1.29 -17.68 -17.10
CA THR A 200 2.11 -18.69 -17.79
C THR A 200 2.48 -18.22 -19.20
N SER A 201 1.52 -17.69 -19.94
CA SER A 201 1.76 -17.15 -21.29
C SER A 201 2.71 -15.96 -21.26
N TYR A 202 2.52 -15.05 -20.29
CA TYR A 202 3.42 -13.93 -20.08
C TYR A 202 4.85 -14.39 -19.73
N HIS A 203 4.98 -15.38 -18.82
CA HIS A 203 6.29 -15.92 -18.45
C HIS A 203 7.03 -16.52 -19.66
N ALA A 204 6.35 -17.31 -20.47
CA ALA A 204 6.92 -17.85 -21.70
C ALA A 204 7.36 -16.74 -22.67
N TRP A 205 6.53 -15.70 -22.82
CA TRP A 205 6.82 -14.54 -23.66
C TRP A 205 8.04 -13.76 -23.17
N ILE A 206 8.12 -13.40 -21.88
CA ILE A 206 9.24 -12.62 -21.34
C ILE A 206 10.55 -13.39 -21.41
N LYS A 207 10.53 -14.69 -21.08
CA LYS A 207 11.71 -15.57 -21.21
C LYS A 207 12.23 -15.62 -22.64
N ASN A 208 11.35 -15.75 -23.63
CA ASN A 208 11.73 -15.72 -25.04
C ASN A 208 12.25 -14.34 -25.46
N ARG A 209 11.62 -13.26 -24.98
CA ARG A 209 11.98 -11.88 -25.32
C ARG A 209 13.39 -11.48 -24.87
N ILE A 210 13.81 -11.93 -23.67
CA ILE A 210 15.12 -11.61 -23.09
C ILE A 210 16.17 -12.72 -23.32
N GLY A 211 15.74 -13.93 -23.77
CA GLY A 211 16.62 -15.05 -24.11
C GLY A 211 17.08 -15.92 -22.94
N TYR A 212 16.62 -15.67 -21.72
CA TYR A 212 16.93 -16.45 -20.51
C TYR A 212 15.82 -16.35 -19.47
N GLU A 213 15.89 -17.16 -18.40
CA GLU A 213 14.94 -17.12 -17.29
C GLU A 213 15.11 -15.84 -16.48
N PRO A 214 14.10 -14.93 -16.40
CA PRO A 214 14.23 -13.70 -15.65
C PRO A 214 14.24 -13.98 -14.15
N TYR A 215 15.10 -13.29 -13.40
CA TYR A 215 15.08 -13.34 -11.94
C TYR A 215 13.82 -12.64 -11.38
N TRP A 216 13.52 -11.43 -11.88
CA TRP A 216 12.30 -10.72 -11.59
C TRP A 216 11.23 -11.07 -12.61
N LEU A 217 10.04 -11.42 -12.17
CA LEU A 217 8.95 -11.72 -13.10
C LEU A 217 8.59 -10.49 -13.96
N PHE A 218 8.70 -9.29 -13.38
CA PHE A 218 8.54 -8.01 -14.06
C PHE A 218 9.84 -7.20 -13.98
N PRO A 219 10.79 -7.45 -14.89
CA PRO A 219 12.05 -6.74 -14.90
C PRO A 219 11.85 -5.25 -15.21
N GLY A 220 12.61 -4.38 -14.56
CA GLY A 220 12.66 -2.97 -14.90
C GLY A 220 13.42 -2.69 -16.21
N ARG A 221 13.71 -1.44 -16.53
CA ARG A 221 14.56 -1.08 -17.67
C ARG A 221 15.90 -1.80 -17.64
N LYS A 222 16.49 -1.92 -16.43
CA LYS A 222 17.64 -2.79 -16.18
C LYS A 222 17.11 -4.14 -15.74
N LEU A 223 17.49 -5.20 -16.46
CA LEU A 223 16.96 -6.55 -16.26
C LEU A 223 17.36 -7.17 -14.89
N ASP A 224 18.43 -6.64 -14.28
CA ASP A 224 18.88 -7.01 -12.93
C ASP A 224 18.05 -6.38 -11.81
N LYS A 225 17.12 -5.46 -12.15
CA LYS A 225 16.25 -4.76 -11.20
C LYS A 225 14.78 -4.92 -11.58
N HIS A 226 13.92 -5.01 -10.59
CA HIS A 226 12.47 -5.00 -10.81
C HIS A 226 11.95 -3.59 -11.17
N ILE A 227 10.74 -3.50 -11.66
CA ILE A 227 10.06 -2.22 -11.93
C ILE A 227 9.90 -1.46 -10.60
N PRO A 228 10.31 -0.17 -10.53
CA PRO A 228 10.08 0.64 -9.33
C PRO A 228 8.58 0.89 -9.09
N LYS A 229 8.13 0.77 -7.86
CA LYS A 229 6.75 1.08 -7.45
C LYS A 229 6.26 2.45 -7.94
N THR A 230 7.11 3.46 -7.84
CA THR A 230 6.78 4.83 -8.30
C THR A 230 6.51 4.91 -9.80
N SER A 231 7.12 4.03 -10.60
CA SER A 231 6.85 3.92 -12.05
C SER A 231 5.46 3.36 -12.29
N ILE A 232 5.03 2.36 -11.51
CA ILE A 232 3.69 1.78 -11.59
C ILE A 232 2.63 2.80 -11.13
N ASP A 233 2.90 3.56 -10.05
CA ASP A 233 2.00 4.63 -9.59
C ASP A 233 1.80 5.70 -10.66
N LYS A 234 2.87 6.10 -11.37
CA LYS A 234 2.82 7.06 -12.49
C LYS A 234 2.04 6.49 -13.67
N LYS A 235 2.31 5.23 -14.02
CA LYS A 235 1.68 4.57 -15.17
C LYS A 235 0.18 4.32 -14.92
N PHE A 236 -0.19 3.94 -13.69
CA PHE A 236 -1.59 3.85 -13.29
C PHE A 236 -2.32 5.18 -13.48
N ARG A 237 -1.71 6.28 -13.03
CA ARG A 237 -2.28 7.63 -13.19
C ARG A 237 -2.43 8.01 -14.66
N GLU A 238 -1.46 7.65 -15.50
CA GLU A 238 -1.52 7.88 -16.95
C GLU A 238 -2.72 7.15 -17.57
N PHE A 239 -2.92 5.86 -17.25
CA PHE A 239 -4.06 5.09 -17.74
C PHE A 239 -5.39 5.61 -17.20
N TRP A 240 -5.45 5.92 -15.91
CA TRP A 240 -6.63 6.53 -15.31
C TRP A 240 -7.04 7.82 -16.00
N ASN A 241 -6.09 8.68 -16.29
CA ASN A 241 -6.34 9.98 -16.95
C ASN A 241 -6.89 9.82 -18.39
N LYS A 242 -6.74 8.66 -19.01
CA LYS A 242 -7.34 8.34 -20.31
C LYS A 242 -8.81 7.90 -20.21
N THR A 243 -9.28 7.57 -19.01
CA THR A 243 -10.68 7.18 -18.79
C THR A 243 -11.61 8.40 -18.74
N PRO A 244 -12.88 8.28 -19.18
CA PRO A 244 -13.87 9.34 -19.07
C PRO A 244 -14.08 9.82 -17.62
N SER A 245 -14.07 8.89 -16.67
CA SER A 245 -14.34 9.15 -15.25
C SER A 245 -13.27 10.01 -14.58
N SER A 246 -12.07 10.10 -15.15
CA SER A 246 -10.98 10.89 -14.57
C SER A 246 -11.29 12.37 -14.41
N LYS A 247 -12.21 12.90 -15.26
CA LYS A 247 -12.62 14.33 -15.27
C LYS A 247 -13.60 14.68 -14.15
N HIS A 248 -14.26 13.69 -13.56
CA HIS A 248 -15.33 13.85 -12.58
C HIS A 248 -15.00 13.25 -11.22
N CYS A 249 -13.75 12.85 -11.01
CA CYS A 249 -13.29 12.22 -9.80
C CYS A 249 -12.61 13.23 -8.87
N ASP A 250 -13.17 13.44 -7.66
CA ASP A 250 -12.59 14.34 -6.65
C ASP A 250 -11.19 13.90 -6.22
N LYS A 251 -10.98 12.60 -6.14
CA LYS A 251 -9.70 12.00 -5.75
C LYS A 251 -9.36 10.84 -6.67
N ALA A 252 -8.33 11.02 -7.48
CA ALA A 252 -7.85 9.97 -8.37
C ALA A 252 -7.53 8.68 -7.62
N PRO A 253 -7.95 7.51 -8.13
CA PRO A 253 -7.58 6.21 -7.58
C PRO A 253 -6.07 5.95 -7.75
N THR A 254 -5.60 4.90 -7.11
CA THR A 254 -4.21 4.44 -7.13
C THR A 254 -4.18 2.95 -7.44
N PRO A 255 -3.02 2.33 -7.71
CA PRO A 255 -2.95 0.87 -7.85
C PRO A 255 -3.57 0.11 -6.68
N HIS A 256 -3.51 0.70 -5.48
CA HIS A 256 -4.14 0.11 -4.29
C HIS A 256 -5.68 0.08 -4.36
N SER A 257 -6.29 0.96 -5.16
CA SER A 257 -7.73 0.96 -5.42
C SER A 257 -8.20 -0.31 -6.16
N LEU A 258 -7.35 -0.91 -7.00
CA LEU A 258 -7.64 -2.21 -7.62
C LEU A 258 -7.71 -3.33 -6.58
N ARG A 259 -6.79 -3.33 -5.62
CA ARG A 259 -6.84 -4.27 -4.50
C ARG A 259 -8.07 -4.04 -3.61
N HIS A 260 -8.47 -2.80 -3.41
CA HIS A 260 -9.72 -2.49 -2.70
C HIS A 260 -10.93 -3.06 -3.45
N GLY A 261 -10.96 -2.90 -4.80
CA GLY A 261 -11.99 -3.51 -5.66
C GLY A 261 -12.05 -5.02 -5.49
N PHE A 262 -10.91 -5.71 -5.58
CA PHE A 262 -10.84 -7.16 -5.33
C PHE A 262 -11.51 -7.56 -4.01
N VAL A 263 -11.21 -6.86 -2.93
CA VAL A 263 -11.76 -7.19 -1.60
C VAL A 263 -13.28 -7.00 -1.57
N VAL A 264 -13.77 -5.87 -2.09
CA VAL A 264 -15.20 -5.55 -2.11
C VAL A 264 -15.96 -6.53 -3.01
N ASP A 265 -15.43 -6.87 -4.17
CA ASP A 265 -16.06 -7.84 -5.08
C ASP A 265 -16.12 -9.25 -4.47
N ARG A 266 -15.09 -9.66 -3.71
CA ARG A 266 -15.13 -10.93 -2.96
C ARG A 266 -16.20 -10.93 -1.88
N ILE A 267 -16.28 -9.87 -1.11
CA ILE A 267 -17.31 -9.73 -0.07
C ILE A 267 -18.71 -9.76 -0.70
N ASN A 268 -18.95 -8.98 -1.75
CA ASN A 268 -20.22 -8.97 -2.47
C ASN A 268 -20.58 -10.35 -3.01
N SER A 269 -19.61 -11.05 -3.63
CA SER A 269 -19.81 -12.41 -4.14
C SER A 269 -20.24 -13.40 -3.04
N TRP A 270 -19.56 -13.37 -1.88
CA TRP A 270 -19.92 -14.25 -0.76
C TRP A 270 -21.29 -13.93 -0.18
N ILE A 271 -21.65 -12.64 -0.10
CA ILE A 271 -22.97 -12.21 0.34
C ILE A 271 -24.05 -12.76 -0.60
N LEU A 272 -23.85 -12.62 -1.93
CA LEU A 272 -24.81 -13.12 -2.93
C LEU A 272 -24.94 -14.65 -2.91
N MET A 273 -23.85 -15.36 -2.60
CA MET A 273 -23.85 -16.82 -2.44
C MET A 273 -24.41 -17.28 -1.08
N GLY A 274 -24.75 -16.38 -0.16
CA GLY A 274 -25.24 -16.72 1.18
C GLY A 274 -24.17 -17.32 2.11
N ILE A 275 -22.89 -17.12 1.79
CA ILE A 275 -21.77 -17.63 2.60
C ILE A 275 -21.61 -16.77 3.86
N ASP A 276 -21.33 -17.40 5.01
CA ASP A 276 -21.07 -16.67 6.26
C ASP A 276 -19.81 -15.84 6.15
N ILE A 277 -20.01 -14.53 6.10
CA ILE A 277 -18.93 -13.56 5.94
C ILE A 277 -18.00 -13.55 7.15
N ASN A 278 -18.51 -13.77 8.37
CA ASN A 278 -17.66 -13.73 9.58
C ASN A 278 -16.56 -14.79 9.52
N VAL A 279 -16.89 -15.97 9.01
CA VAL A 279 -15.91 -17.03 8.77
C VAL A 279 -14.93 -16.63 7.68
N MET A 280 -15.46 -16.08 6.57
CA MET A 280 -14.64 -15.72 5.41
C MET A 280 -13.70 -14.54 5.66
N PHE A 281 -14.05 -13.61 6.56
CA PHE A 281 -13.17 -12.50 6.93
C PHE A 281 -11.83 -12.95 7.52
N ILE A 282 -11.81 -14.03 8.27
CA ILE A 282 -10.57 -14.59 8.85
C ILE A 282 -9.65 -15.06 7.71
N TYR A 283 -10.20 -15.78 6.74
CA TYR A 283 -9.45 -16.26 5.58
C TYR A 283 -9.00 -15.11 4.69
N LEU A 284 -9.88 -14.15 4.41
CA LEU A 284 -9.56 -12.96 3.63
C LEU A 284 -8.44 -12.14 4.28
N SER A 285 -8.49 -11.95 5.60
CA SER A 285 -7.46 -11.24 6.35
C SER A 285 -6.09 -11.92 6.23
N LYS A 286 -6.04 -13.25 6.35
CA LYS A 286 -4.83 -14.05 6.14
C LYS A 286 -4.34 -13.95 4.68
N TYR A 287 -5.24 -14.12 3.72
CA TYR A 287 -4.93 -14.03 2.29
C TYR A 287 -4.35 -12.66 1.93
N LEU A 288 -4.93 -11.59 2.43
CA LEU A 288 -4.45 -10.22 2.21
C LEU A 288 -3.17 -9.89 2.99
N GLY A 289 -2.80 -10.70 3.99
CA GLY A 289 -1.67 -10.44 4.88
C GLY A 289 -1.91 -9.20 5.75
N HIS A 290 -3.12 -9.05 6.29
CA HIS A 290 -3.44 -8.05 7.30
C HIS A 290 -2.91 -8.48 8.66
N LYS A 291 -2.43 -7.53 9.46
CA LYS A 291 -1.99 -7.81 10.84
C LYS A 291 -3.18 -7.93 11.79
N ASP A 292 -4.19 -7.10 11.56
CA ASP A 292 -5.42 -7.02 12.34
C ASP A 292 -6.61 -7.35 11.41
N PRO A 293 -7.48 -8.31 11.78
CA PRO A 293 -8.72 -8.58 11.06
C PRO A 293 -9.59 -7.34 10.84
N ASN A 294 -9.52 -6.36 11.74
CA ASN A 294 -10.24 -5.08 11.62
C ASN A 294 -9.86 -4.31 10.35
N GLU A 295 -8.63 -4.49 9.82
CA GLU A 295 -8.25 -3.92 8.52
C GLU A 295 -9.17 -4.46 7.38
N SER A 296 -9.69 -5.68 7.53
CA SER A 296 -10.63 -6.30 6.56
C SER A 296 -12.08 -5.87 6.81
N TYR A 297 -12.50 -5.71 8.06
CA TYR A 297 -13.87 -5.27 8.39
C TYR A 297 -14.21 -3.88 7.85
N TYR A 298 -13.21 -3.03 7.65
CA TYR A 298 -13.41 -1.74 7.01
C TYR A 298 -14.10 -1.84 5.64
N TYR A 299 -13.82 -2.90 4.87
CA TYR A 299 -14.39 -3.10 3.55
C TYR A 299 -15.87 -3.51 3.58
N TYR A 300 -16.36 -4.02 4.71
CA TYR A 300 -17.77 -4.37 4.85
C TYR A 300 -18.68 -3.16 4.64
N HIS A 301 -18.26 -2.00 5.12
CA HIS A 301 -19.01 -0.75 4.92
C HIS A 301 -19.00 -0.25 3.46
N LEU A 302 -18.14 -0.81 2.63
CA LEU A 302 -17.98 -0.43 1.22
C LEU A 302 -18.73 -1.41 0.29
N ALA A 303 -19.17 -2.55 0.81
CA ALA A 303 -19.89 -3.58 0.05
C ALA A 303 -21.38 -3.18 -0.09
N LYS A 304 -21.75 -2.65 -1.26
CA LYS A 304 -23.12 -2.17 -1.54
C LYS A 304 -24.19 -3.26 -1.37
N ASP A 305 -23.89 -4.49 -1.75
CA ASP A 305 -24.82 -5.61 -1.65
C ASP A 305 -25.05 -6.07 -0.21
N ALA A 306 -24.11 -5.80 0.71
CA ALA A 306 -24.30 -6.04 2.13
C ALA A 306 -25.52 -5.30 2.68
N PHE A 307 -25.68 -4.02 2.31
CA PHE A 307 -26.81 -3.20 2.77
C PHE A 307 -28.15 -3.69 2.22
N ARG A 308 -28.18 -4.17 0.98
CA ARG A 308 -29.40 -4.74 0.39
C ARG A 308 -29.88 -5.97 1.14
N ILE A 309 -28.96 -6.86 1.53
CA ILE A 309 -29.31 -8.10 2.25
C ILE A 309 -29.61 -7.82 3.71
N ILE A 310 -28.88 -6.89 4.37
CA ILE A 310 -29.24 -6.43 5.71
C ILE A 310 -30.68 -5.93 5.70
N ARG A 311 -31.05 -5.09 4.73
CA ARG A 311 -32.41 -4.55 4.58
C ARG A 311 -33.47 -5.62 4.34
N GLN A 312 -33.13 -6.70 3.60
CA GLN A 312 -34.02 -7.82 3.38
C GLN A 312 -34.19 -8.75 4.58
N LYS A 313 -33.16 -8.81 5.46
CA LYS A 313 -33.17 -9.64 6.68
C LYS A 313 -33.56 -8.85 7.93
N ASP A 314 -33.65 -7.53 7.83
CA ASP A 314 -33.99 -6.65 8.94
C ASP A 314 -35.53 -6.58 9.07
N THR A 315 -36.06 -7.54 9.81
CA THR A 315 -37.48 -7.57 10.20
C THR A 315 -37.79 -6.64 11.37
N ILE A 316 -36.77 -6.10 12.04
CA ILE A 316 -36.91 -5.30 13.26
C ILE A 316 -37.17 -3.82 12.92
N SER A 317 -36.57 -3.31 11.83
CA SER A 317 -36.72 -1.89 11.48
C SER A 317 -38.15 -1.51 11.02
N GLU A 318 -38.93 -2.47 10.57
CA GLU A 318 -40.36 -2.24 10.24
C GLU A 318 -41.23 -2.07 11.50
N GLU A 319 -40.80 -2.61 12.66
CA GLU A 319 -41.50 -2.53 13.93
C GLU A 319 -41.04 -1.34 14.84
N VAL A 320 -39.89 -0.73 14.54
CA VAL A 320 -39.26 0.28 15.41
C VAL A 320 -39.63 1.73 15.02
N LEU A 321 -40.13 1.98 13.83
CA LEU A 321 -40.54 3.32 13.42
C LEU A 321 -41.90 3.66 14.11
N PRO A 322 -41.91 4.60 15.09
CA PRO A 322 -43.17 5.04 15.67
C PRO A 322 -44.05 5.67 14.58
N GLU A 323 -45.36 5.36 14.59
CA GLU A 323 -46.33 5.97 13.69
C GLU A 323 -46.17 7.49 13.72
N VAL A 324 -45.77 8.09 12.63
CA VAL A 324 -45.74 9.55 12.47
C VAL A 324 -47.20 10.00 12.25
N ARG A 325 -47.85 10.44 13.32
CA ARG A 325 -49.14 11.12 13.19
C ARG A 325 -48.95 12.38 12.36
N ARG A 326 -49.38 12.36 11.11
CA ARG A 326 -49.47 13.56 10.26
C ARG A 326 -50.48 14.49 10.94
N ARG A 327 -50.06 15.68 11.34
CA ARG A 327 -50.92 16.78 11.74
C ARG A 327 -51.52 17.45 10.52
#